data_82090aa37a88a962b95b2b05a81a5279
#
_entry.id   82090aa37a88a962b95b2b05a81a5279
#
_cell.length_a   1.000
_cell.length_b   1.000
_cell.length_c   1.000
_cell.angle_alpha   90.00
_cell.angle_beta   90.00
_cell.angle_gamma   90.00
#
_symmetry.space_group_name_H-M   'P 1'
#
loop_
_entity.id
_entity.type
_entity.pdbx_description
1 polymer ?
#
loop_
_entity_poly.entity_id
_entity_poly.type
_entity_poly.pdbx_seq_one_letter_code
_entity_poly.pdbx_strand_id
1 'polypeptide(L)'
;MKNIRKKAVRIMLLFAWTLFFLHIDTYAASGNTTRIHFIALYGASDAILLESNGHFGMVDSGEDWDYPSGSTGSKYPYRYGITTNEGYEQQVIHYLKQLGVEKLDFYIATHAYSDHIGSGDEIIEYFPVDRLYIAEYDDSYQLAAHGKDVTDPYYYEDADEDTLWDNQYVYDRIIQAAQDHHVKIITDLDLEENAV
;
A
#
# COMPACT_ATOMS: atom_id res chain seq x y z
N MET A 1 -56.41 -33.74 -3.91
CA MET A 1 -55.59 -33.16 -5.02
C MET A 1 -54.97 -31.77 -4.70
N LYS A 2 -55.66 -30.85 -4.01
CA LYS A 2 -55.10 -29.50 -3.68
C LYS A 2 -53.84 -29.53 -2.76
N ASN A 3 -53.72 -30.48 -1.83
CA ASN A 3 -52.60 -30.57 -0.88
C ASN A 3 -51.33 -31.14 -1.48
N ILE A 4 -51.41 -32.00 -2.48
CA ILE A 4 -50.27 -32.58 -3.18
C ILE A 4 -49.58 -31.51 -4.04
N ARG A 5 -50.37 -30.66 -4.73
CA ARG A 5 -49.81 -29.56 -5.53
C ARG A 5 -49.08 -28.53 -4.67
N LYS A 6 -49.58 -28.19 -3.48
CA LYS A 6 -48.91 -27.28 -2.55
C LYS A 6 -47.58 -27.84 -2.00
N LYS A 7 -47.53 -29.15 -1.74
CA LYS A 7 -46.29 -29.81 -1.31
C LYS A 7 -45.25 -29.85 -2.43
N ALA A 8 -45.66 -30.18 -3.66
CA ALA A 8 -44.76 -30.20 -4.83
C ALA A 8 -44.16 -28.81 -5.13
N VAL A 9 -44.99 -27.75 -5.06
CA VAL A 9 -44.50 -26.37 -5.27
C VAL A 9 -43.51 -25.94 -4.17
N ARG A 10 -43.74 -26.30 -2.89
CA ARG A 10 -42.79 -26.00 -1.80
C ARG A 10 -41.47 -26.75 -1.94
N ILE A 11 -41.48 -27.99 -2.37
CA ILE A 11 -40.28 -28.78 -2.61
C ILE A 11 -39.50 -28.20 -3.80
N MET A 12 -40.19 -27.77 -4.85
CA MET A 12 -39.55 -27.17 -6.03
C MET A 12 -38.95 -25.80 -5.71
N LEU A 13 -39.56 -24.99 -4.86
CA LEU A 13 -39.02 -23.71 -4.39
C LEU A 13 -37.82 -23.90 -3.45
N LEU A 14 -37.82 -24.91 -2.59
CA LEU A 14 -36.67 -25.27 -1.76
C LEU A 14 -35.50 -25.76 -2.61
N PHE A 15 -35.73 -26.54 -3.65
CA PHE A 15 -34.71 -27.02 -4.58
C PHE A 15 -34.13 -25.88 -5.43
N ALA A 16 -34.94 -24.93 -5.88
CA ALA A 16 -34.49 -23.74 -6.58
C ALA A 16 -33.66 -22.81 -5.68
N TRP A 17 -33.99 -22.73 -4.37
CA TRP A 17 -33.24 -21.93 -3.40
C TRP A 17 -31.88 -22.57 -3.09
N THR A 18 -31.80 -23.90 -2.96
CA THR A 18 -30.52 -24.60 -2.75
C THR A 18 -29.63 -24.53 -3.99
N LEU A 19 -30.17 -24.52 -5.21
CA LEU A 19 -29.40 -24.34 -6.43
C LEU A 19 -28.87 -22.89 -6.60
N PHE A 20 -29.58 -21.92 -6.03
CA PHE A 20 -29.12 -20.52 -6.08
C PHE A 20 -27.93 -20.24 -5.15
N PHE A 21 -27.74 -21.02 -4.08
CA PHE A 21 -26.59 -20.94 -3.18
C PHE A 21 -25.40 -21.82 -3.59
N LEU A 22 -25.54 -22.63 -4.65
CA LEU A 22 -24.46 -23.49 -5.16
C LEU A 22 -23.67 -22.87 -6.33
N HIS A 23 -23.94 -21.61 -6.68
CA HIS A 23 -22.98 -20.84 -7.46
C HIS A 23 -21.93 -20.25 -6.51
N ILE A 24 -21.21 -21.12 -5.82
CA ILE A 24 -19.87 -20.81 -5.41
C ILE A 24 -19.08 -20.93 -6.69
N ASP A 25 -18.79 -19.81 -7.34
CA ASP A 25 -17.72 -19.73 -8.29
C ASP A 25 -16.45 -20.10 -7.54
N THR A 26 -16.20 -21.42 -7.48
CA THR A 26 -14.86 -21.90 -7.19
C THR A 26 -14.04 -21.45 -8.39
N TYR A 27 -13.42 -20.28 -8.28
CA TYR A 27 -12.21 -19.99 -9.04
C TYR A 27 -11.20 -21.02 -8.55
N ALA A 28 -11.29 -22.21 -9.10
CA ALA A 28 -10.19 -23.14 -9.07
C ALA A 28 -9.11 -22.47 -9.91
N ALA A 29 -8.16 -21.83 -9.26
CA ALA A 29 -6.90 -21.46 -9.88
C ALA A 29 -6.23 -22.75 -10.33
N SER A 30 -6.63 -23.25 -11.52
CA SER A 30 -5.98 -24.37 -12.16
C SER A 30 -4.75 -23.82 -12.88
N GLY A 31 -3.62 -23.97 -12.27
CA GLY A 31 -2.32 -23.68 -12.85
C GLY A 31 -1.56 -22.60 -12.06
N ASN A 32 -0.26 -22.81 -11.95
CA ASN A 32 0.68 -21.81 -11.41
C ASN A 32 0.59 -20.53 -12.25
N THR A 33 -0.20 -19.57 -11.79
CA THR A 33 -0.31 -18.27 -12.47
C THR A 33 0.49 -17.23 -11.70
N THR A 34 1.39 -16.58 -12.40
CA THR A 34 2.06 -15.39 -11.90
C THR A 34 1.52 -14.19 -12.67
N ARG A 35 1.15 -13.14 -11.96
CA ARG A 35 0.65 -11.89 -12.52
C ARG A 35 1.36 -10.71 -11.91
N ILE A 36 1.51 -9.67 -12.69
CA ILE A 36 1.94 -8.35 -12.25
C ILE A 36 0.79 -7.41 -12.52
N HIS A 37 0.28 -6.77 -11.49
CA HIS A 37 -0.81 -5.82 -11.57
C HIS A 37 -0.23 -4.42 -11.44
N PHE A 38 -0.30 -3.64 -12.50
CA PHE A 38 -0.04 -2.20 -12.44
C PHE A 38 -1.35 -1.52 -12.05
N ILE A 39 -1.44 -1.03 -10.84
CA ILE A 39 -2.64 -0.35 -10.35
C ILE A 39 -2.62 1.05 -10.93
N ALA A 40 -3.56 1.33 -11.85
CA ALA A 40 -3.61 2.62 -12.52
C ALA A 40 -4.06 3.70 -11.55
N LEU A 41 -3.13 4.51 -11.09
CA LEU A 41 -3.34 5.72 -10.32
C LEU A 41 -3.24 6.95 -11.23
N TYR A 42 -3.76 8.07 -10.78
CA TYR A 42 -3.64 9.32 -11.54
C TYR A 42 -2.30 10.01 -11.20
N GLY A 43 -1.74 10.75 -12.14
CA GLY A 43 -0.48 11.45 -11.92
C GLY A 43 0.76 10.55 -12.06
N ALA A 44 1.75 10.78 -11.23
CA ALA A 44 3.02 10.07 -11.22
C ALA A 44 3.10 8.92 -10.20
N SER A 45 2.00 8.62 -9.51
CA SER A 45 1.97 7.63 -8.43
C SER A 45 2.11 6.19 -8.93
N ASP A 46 2.92 5.42 -8.23
CA ASP A 46 3.18 4.02 -8.54
C ASP A 46 2.64 3.07 -7.46
N ALA A 47 1.92 2.04 -7.91
CA ALA A 47 1.48 0.94 -7.07
C ALA A 47 1.43 -0.36 -7.89
N ILE A 48 2.21 -1.35 -7.48
CA ILE A 48 2.36 -2.62 -8.21
C ILE A 48 2.09 -3.78 -7.26
N LEU A 49 1.17 -4.68 -7.64
CA LEU A 49 0.94 -5.92 -6.92
C LEU A 49 1.50 -7.10 -7.72
N LEU A 50 2.27 -7.93 -7.04
CA LEU A 50 2.78 -9.19 -7.54
C LEU A 50 1.93 -10.32 -6.99
N GLU A 51 1.40 -11.17 -7.87
CA GLU A 51 0.61 -12.35 -7.51
C GLU A 51 1.28 -13.61 -8.04
N SER A 52 1.50 -14.60 -7.19
CA SER A 52 1.96 -15.92 -7.61
C SER A 52 1.36 -17.01 -6.72
N ASN A 53 0.58 -17.90 -7.32
CA ASN A 53 0.00 -19.07 -6.63
C ASN A 53 -0.79 -18.73 -5.35
N GLY A 54 -1.48 -17.61 -5.31
CA GLY A 54 -2.21 -17.13 -4.13
C GLY A 54 -1.34 -16.42 -3.08
N HIS A 55 -0.07 -16.20 -3.37
CA HIS A 55 0.85 -15.33 -2.64
C HIS A 55 0.86 -13.94 -3.25
N PHE A 56 0.98 -12.93 -2.41
CA PHE A 56 0.94 -11.54 -2.84
C PHE A 56 2.11 -10.76 -2.25
N GLY A 57 2.71 -9.92 -3.06
CA GLY A 57 3.70 -8.93 -2.64
C GLY A 57 3.41 -7.59 -3.28
N MET A 58 3.79 -6.51 -2.64
CA MET A 58 3.55 -5.16 -3.14
C MET A 58 4.85 -4.41 -3.37
N VAL A 59 4.90 -3.58 -4.40
CA VAL A 59 5.98 -2.63 -4.66
C VAL A 59 5.33 -1.27 -4.81
N ASP A 60 5.65 -0.37 -3.91
CA ASP A 60 5.06 0.95 -3.75
C ASP A 60 3.52 0.91 -3.61
N SER A 61 2.90 1.98 -3.21
CA SER A 61 1.46 2.04 -2.91
C SER A 61 0.78 3.34 -3.34
N GLY A 62 1.57 4.29 -3.84
CA GLY A 62 1.06 5.58 -4.34
C GLY A 62 0.90 6.64 -3.26
N GLU A 63 0.46 7.80 -3.71
CA GLU A 63 0.23 9.00 -2.92
C GLU A 63 -0.91 8.81 -1.93
N ASP A 64 -0.85 9.53 -0.81
CA ASP A 64 -1.90 9.59 0.22
C ASP A 64 -2.50 11.00 0.36
N TRP A 65 -3.44 11.14 1.30
CA TRP A 65 -4.03 12.43 1.69
C TRP A 65 -3.32 13.12 2.84
N ASP A 66 -2.38 12.42 3.47
CA ASP A 66 -1.72 12.87 4.67
C ASP A 66 -0.49 13.70 4.36
N TYR A 67 -0.33 14.78 5.10
CA TYR A 67 0.80 15.69 4.96
C TYR A 67 1.16 16.30 6.32
N PRO A 68 2.41 16.71 6.49
CA PRO A 68 2.85 17.28 7.74
C PRO A 68 2.17 18.63 8.02
N SER A 69 1.91 18.91 9.29
CA SER A 69 1.25 20.16 9.71
C SER A 69 2.05 21.43 9.39
N GLY A 70 3.35 21.29 9.15
CA GLY A 70 4.24 22.40 8.85
C GLY A 70 4.39 23.44 9.93
N SER A 71 3.92 23.17 11.16
CA SER A 71 3.97 24.13 12.26
C SER A 71 5.40 24.43 12.69
N THR A 72 5.66 25.64 13.17
CA THR A 72 6.96 26.06 13.68
C THR A 72 7.43 25.11 14.79
N GLY A 73 8.64 24.56 14.64
CA GLY A 73 9.21 23.59 15.57
C GLY A 73 8.72 22.15 15.40
N SER A 74 7.92 21.88 14.36
CA SER A 74 7.60 20.52 13.95
C SER A 74 8.85 19.79 13.48
N LYS A 75 8.92 18.48 13.72
CA LYS A 75 9.92 17.60 13.07
C LYS A 75 9.80 17.64 11.54
N TYR A 76 8.59 17.91 11.04
CA TYR A 76 8.28 17.97 9.63
C TYR A 76 7.87 19.40 9.26
N PRO A 77 8.82 20.26 8.84
CA PRO A 77 8.52 21.61 8.41
C PRO A 77 7.68 21.59 7.11
N TYR A 78 6.87 22.62 6.93
CA TYR A 78 6.20 22.80 5.65
C TYR A 78 7.25 23.03 4.55
N ARG A 79 7.07 22.33 3.43
CA ARG A 79 7.98 22.39 2.29
C ARG A 79 7.20 22.67 1.02
N TYR A 80 7.83 23.41 0.09
CA TYR A 80 7.23 23.69 -1.20
C TYR A 80 7.10 22.42 -2.02
N GLY A 81 6.01 22.26 -2.75
CA GLY A 81 5.80 21.11 -3.63
C GLY A 81 5.05 19.94 -3.00
N ILE A 82 4.80 19.96 -1.68
CA ILE A 82 3.91 18.96 -1.07
C ILE A 82 2.53 19.08 -1.70
N THR A 83 2.07 17.99 -2.30
CA THR A 83 0.72 17.88 -2.86
C THR A 83 -0.21 17.31 -1.79
N THR A 84 -1.35 17.97 -1.60
CA THR A 84 -2.31 17.61 -0.55
C THR A 84 -3.66 17.23 -1.12
N ASN A 85 -3.75 17.07 -2.44
CA ASN A 85 -5.02 16.94 -3.15
C ASN A 85 -5.22 15.58 -3.84
N GLU A 86 -4.26 14.69 -3.73
CA GLU A 86 -4.26 13.42 -4.44
C GLU A 86 -3.90 12.31 -3.46
N GLY A 87 -4.86 11.48 -3.12
CA GLY A 87 -4.67 10.29 -2.29
C GLY A 87 -5.32 9.09 -2.93
N TYR A 88 -4.58 8.01 -3.04
CA TYR A 88 -5.00 6.80 -3.74
C TYR A 88 -5.09 5.57 -2.83
N GLU A 89 -4.82 5.72 -1.54
CA GLU A 89 -4.82 4.64 -0.56
C GLU A 89 -6.12 3.84 -0.61
N GLN A 90 -7.27 4.50 -0.68
CA GLN A 90 -8.56 3.81 -0.74
C GLN A 90 -8.75 3.05 -2.07
N GLN A 91 -8.23 3.57 -3.17
CA GLN A 91 -8.28 2.91 -4.47
C GLN A 91 -7.41 1.64 -4.46
N VAL A 92 -6.21 1.72 -3.93
CA VAL A 92 -5.28 0.59 -3.81
C VAL A 92 -5.85 -0.47 -2.88
N ILE A 93 -6.28 -0.09 -1.66
CA ILE A 93 -6.90 -0.99 -0.69
C ILE A 93 -8.12 -1.69 -1.29
N HIS A 94 -8.98 -0.95 -1.99
CA HIS A 94 -10.17 -1.52 -2.63
C HIS A 94 -9.79 -2.53 -3.72
N TYR A 95 -8.79 -2.24 -4.53
CA TYR A 95 -8.29 -3.15 -5.55
C TYR A 95 -7.75 -4.44 -4.96
N LEU A 96 -6.92 -4.37 -3.92
CA LEU A 96 -6.41 -5.54 -3.23
C LEU A 96 -7.56 -6.40 -2.63
N LYS A 97 -8.54 -5.75 -2.00
CA LYS A 97 -9.73 -6.45 -1.46
C LYS A 97 -10.56 -7.13 -2.55
N GLN A 98 -10.72 -6.51 -3.72
CA GLN A 98 -11.42 -7.12 -4.84
C GLN A 98 -10.73 -8.39 -5.37
N LEU A 99 -9.41 -8.44 -5.31
CA LEU A 99 -8.63 -9.62 -5.67
C LEU A 99 -8.61 -10.70 -4.58
N GLY A 100 -9.18 -10.41 -3.40
CA GLY A 100 -9.17 -11.34 -2.27
C GLY A 100 -7.83 -11.42 -1.57
N VAL A 101 -7.01 -10.36 -1.64
CA VAL A 101 -5.76 -10.28 -0.87
C VAL A 101 -6.12 -10.27 0.61
N GLU A 102 -5.64 -11.24 1.36
CA GLU A 102 -5.81 -11.33 2.82
C GLU A 102 -4.52 -10.98 3.55
N LYS A 103 -3.38 -11.04 2.86
CA LYS A 103 -2.04 -10.83 3.41
C LYS A 103 -1.06 -10.50 2.30
N LEU A 104 -0.02 -9.74 2.61
CA LEU A 104 1.15 -9.52 1.77
C LEU A 104 2.36 -10.24 2.38
N ASP A 105 3.02 -11.10 1.59
CA ASP A 105 4.24 -11.78 2.03
C ASP A 105 5.40 -10.78 2.14
N PHE A 106 5.34 -9.71 1.36
CA PHE A 106 6.26 -8.59 1.46
C PHE A 106 5.66 -7.29 0.90
N TYR A 107 6.23 -6.17 1.37
CA TYR A 107 6.06 -4.86 0.79
C TYR A 107 7.45 -4.25 0.54
N ILE A 108 7.72 -3.84 -0.68
CA ILE A 108 8.93 -3.13 -1.09
C ILE A 108 8.58 -1.66 -1.24
N ALA A 109 9.15 -0.83 -0.40
CA ALA A 109 9.11 0.62 -0.49
C ALA A 109 10.38 1.09 -1.21
N THR A 110 10.27 1.52 -2.47
CA THR A 110 11.44 1.74 -3.33
C THR A 110 12.26 2.93 -2.88
N HIS A 111 11.60 4.02 -2.52
CA HIS A 111 12.23 5.23 -1.97
C HIS A 111 11.20 6.10 -1.26
N ALA A 112 11.68 7.03 -0.44
CA ALA A 112 10.86 7.82 0.49
C ALA A 112 10.18 9.03 -0.18
N TYR A 113 9.46 8.81 -1.28
CA TYR A 113 8.63 9.83 -1.91
C TYR A 113 7.15 9.48 -1.71
N SER A 114 6.32 10.50 -1.49
CA SER A 114 4.90 10.29 -1.20
C SER A 114 4.14 9.63 -2.36
N ASP A 115 4.49 9.96 -3.61
CA ASP A 115 3.90 9.33 -4.80
C ASP A 115 4.26 7.84 -4.97
N HIS A 116 5.18 7.33 -4.15
CA HIS A 116 5.56 5.92 -4.08
C HIS A 116 5.09 5.23 -2.80
N ILE A 117 5.40 5.80 -1.64
CA ILE A 117 5.16 5.14 -0.35
C ILE A 117 4.16 5.89 0.55
N GLY A 118 3.52 6.94 0.03
CA GLY A 118 2.60 7.76 0.81
C GLY A 118 1.53 6.93 1.52
N SER A 119 0.88 6.03 0.78
CA SER A 119 -0.15 5.14 1.34
C SER A 119 0.41 3.87 2.04
N GLY A 120 1.71 3.79 2.28
CA GLY A 120 2.35 2.56 2.77
C GLY A 120 1.93 2.17 4.18
N ASP A 121 1.69 3.12 5.04
CA ASP A 121 1.21 2.89 6.40
C ASP A 121 -0.23 2.37 6.41
N GLU A 122 -1.14 2.92 5.60
CA GLU A 122 -2.50 2.40 5.45
C GLU A 122 -2.51 0.97 4.90
N ILE A 123 -1.63 0.66 3.95
CA ILE A 123 -1.52 -0.72 3.44
C ILE A 123 -1.13 -1.67 4.56
N ILE A 124 -0.17 -1.30 5.41
CA ILE A 124 0.28 -2.12 6.55
C ILE A 124 -0.82 -2.21 7.63
N GLU A 125 -1.60 -1.15 7.83
CA GLU A 125 -2.73 -1.15 8.76
C GLU A 125 -3.89 -2.05 8.30
N TYR A 126 -4.15 -2.11 6.98
CA TYR A 126 -5.25 -2.88 6.42
C TYR A 126 -4.92 -4.35 6.16
N PHE A 127 -3.67 -4.66 5.84
CA PHE A 127 -3.26 -6.01 5.48
C PHE A 127 -2.09 -6.46 6.35
N PRO A 128 -2.13 -7.67 6.91
CA PRO A 128 -0.94 -8.28 7.48
C PRO A 128 0.20 -8.31 6.45
N VAL A 129 1.36 -7.77 6.80
CA VAL A 129 2.57 -7.77 5.97
C VAL A 129 3.67 -8.53 6.72
N ASP A 130 4.32 -9.51 6.09
CA ASP A 130 5.37 -10.25 6.77
C ASP A 130 6.69 -9.48 6.81
N ARG A 131 7.05 -8.80 5.72
CA ARG A 131 8.32 -8.09 5.56
C ARG A 131 8.13 -6.77 4.85
N LEU A 132 8.71 -5.72 5.39
CA LEU A 132 8.89 -4.43 4.74
C LEU A 132 10.35 -4.28 4.32
N TYR A 133 10.61 -4.14 3.04
CA TYR A 133 11.91 -3.79 2.48
C TYR A 133 11.92 -2.30 2.18
N ILE A 134 12.80 -1.55 2.84
CA ILE A 134 12.88 -0.09 2.71
C ILE A 134 14.31 0.36 3.03
N ALA A 135 14.90 1.17 2.18
CA ALA A 135 16.20 1.77 2.48
C ALA A 135 16.06 2.77 3.64
N GLU A 136 17.11 2.88 4.46
CA GLU A 136 17.15 3.92 5.48
C GLU A 136 17.09 5.30 4.84
N TYR A 137 16.28 6.18 5.42
CA TYR A 137 16.13 7.55 4.98
C TYR A 137 16.22 8.51 6.16
N ASP A 138 17.00 9.56 6.00
CA ASP A 138 17.18 10.63 6.98
C ASP A 138 17.50 11.94 6.25
N ASP A 139 16.58 12.88 6.27
CA ASP A 139 16.73 14.22 5.70
C ASP A 139 17.95 14.97 6.27
N SER A 140 18.22 14.78 7.56
CA SER A 140 19.33 15.47 8.23
C SER A 140 20.69 15.10 7.64
N TYR A 141 20.84 13.83 7.23
CA TYR A 141 22.05 13.36 6.57
C TYR A 141 22.20 13.98 5.18
N GLN A 142 21.14 14.00 4.39
CA GLN A 142 21.18 14.58 3.04
C GLN A 142 21.45 16.08 3.08
N LEU A 143 20.84 16.79 4.01
CA LEU A 143 21.03 18.23 4.18
C LEU A 143 22.39 18.59 4.72
N ALA A 144 22.93 17.80 5.66
CA ALA A 144 24.30 17.98 6.15
C ALA A 144 25.32 17.80 5.02
N ALA A 145 25.10 16.87 4.09
CA ALA A 145 25.94 16.67 2.92
C ALA A 145 25.97 17.89 1.97
N HIS A 146 24.87 18.65 1.93
CA HIS A 146 24.76 19.88 1.11
C HIS A 146 25.00 21.17 1.90
N GLY A 147 25.31 21.07 3.20
CA GLY A 147 25.59 22.23 4.07
C GLY A 147 24.37 23.11 4.35
N LYS A 148 23.17 22.54 4.26
CA LYS A 148 21.91 23.26 4.39
C LYS A 148 21.16 22.86 5.68
N ASP A 149 20.30 23.74 6.18
CA ASP A 149 19.53 23.52 7.41
C ASP A 149 18.14 23.00 7.07
N VAL A 150 17.82 21.78 7.47
CA VAL A 150 16.50 21.15 7.32
C VAL A 150 15.34 21.97 7.86
N THR A 151 15.62 22.85 8.80
CA THR A 151 14.60 23.65 9.47
C THR A 151 14.29 24.96 8.75
N ASP A 152 15.03 25.29 7.68
CA ASP A 152 14.77 26.50 6.89
C ASP A 152 13.54 26.30 5.99
N PRO A 153 12.43 26.98 6.26
CA PRO A 153 11.21 26.85 5.46
C PRO A 153 11.36 27.41 4.03
N TYR A 154 12.40 28.24 3.79
CA TYR A 154 12.67 28.85 2.48
C TYR A 154 13.75 28.09 1.70
N TYR A 155 14.25 27.00 2.25
CA TYR A 155 15.26 26.15 1.64
C TYR A 155 14.92 25.75 0.18
N TYR A 156 13.64 25.68 -0.14
CA TYR A 156 13.11 25.18 -1.41
C TYR A 156 12.83 26.26 -2.46
N GLU A 157 12.98 27.54 -2.17
CA GLU A 157 12.80 28.57 -3.20
C GLU A 157 13.83 28.45 -4.34
N ASP A 158 14.97 27.81 -4.07
CA ASP A 158 16.05 27.56 -5.03
C ASP A 158 16.20 26.04 -5.38
N ALA A 159 15.18 25.22 -5.14
CA ALA A 159 15.29 23.79 -5.27
C ALA A 159 15.18 23.31 -6.72
N ASP A 160 16.29 23.04 -7.34
CA ASP A 160 16.34 22.37 -8.63
C ASP A 160 16.23 20.83 -8.46
N GLU A 161 17.21 20.18 -7.82
CA GLU A 161 17.30 18.72 -7.77
C GLU A 161 17.26 18.14 -6.34
N ASP A 162 17.32 18.99 -5.31
CA ASP A 162 17.48 18.57 -3.92
C ASP A 162 16.18 18.77 -3.10
N THR A 163 15.03 18.73 -3.73
CA THR A 163 13.73 18.90 -3.04
C THR A 163 13.43 17.67 -2.20
N LEU A 164 13.31 17.85 -0.90
CA LEU A 164 13.03 16.76 0.04
C LEU A 164 11.54 16.57 0.32
N TRP A 165 10.70 17.44 -0.20
CA TRP A 165 9.25 17.44 0.00
C TRP A 165 8.85 16.98 1.42
N ASP A 166 7.98 16.01 1.55
CA ASP A 166 7.55 15.38 2.80
C ASP A 166 8.17 14.01 3.05
N ASN A 167 9.27 13.71 2.39
CA ASN A 167 9.89 12.39 2.38
C ASN A 167 10.12 11.80 3.78
N GLN A 168 10.65 12.61 4.73
CA GLN A 168 10.85 12.13 6.09
C GLN A 168 9.53 11.80 6.80
N TYR A 169 8.48 12.54 6.49
CA TYR A 169 7.16 12.33 7.06
C TYR A 169 6.57 10.98 6.62
N VAL A 170 6.53 10.72 5.32
CA VAL A 170 5.99 9.44 4.81
C VAL A 170 6.86 8.25 5.22
N TYR A 171 8.19 8.43 5.25
CA TYR A 171 9.11 7.41 5.75
C TYR A 171 8.85 7.05 7.21
N ASP A 172 8.76 8.04 8.08
CA ASP A 172 8.54 7.82 9.50
C ASP A 172 7.18 7.16 9.78
N ARG A 173 6.15 7.49 9.01
CA ARG A 173 4.80 6.89 9.13
C ARG A 173 4.82 5.41 8.77
N ILE A 174 5.39 5.04 7.63
CA ILE A 174 5.46 3.63 7.23
C ILE A 174 6.30 2.80 8.20
N ILE A 175 7.40 3.36 8.73
CA ILE A 175 8.20 2.71 9.77
C ILE A 175 7.40 2.54 11.06
N GLN A 176 6.64 3.55 11.49
CA GLN A 176 5.81 3.47 12.68
C GLN A 176 4.71 2.41 12.51
N ALA A 177 4.00 2.40 11.38
CA ALA A 177 2.99 1.39 11.09
C ALA A 177 3.60 -0.03 11.10
N ALA A 178 4.77 -0.20 10.49
CA ALA A 178 5.47 -1.48 10.48
C ALA A 178 5.84 -1.94 11.91
N GLN A 179 6.27 -1.04 12.78
CA GLN A 179 6.57 -1.36 14.18
C GLN A 179 5.31 -1.74 14.97
N ASP A 180 4.23 -0.97 14.81
CA ASP A 180 2.96 -1.18 15.51
C ASP A 180 2.30 -2.51 15.11
N HIS A 181 2.47 -2.92 13.86
CA HIS A 181 1.94 -4.17 13.31
C HIS A 181 2.96 -5.33 13.34
N HIS A 182 4.12 -5.15 13.97
CA HIS A 182 5.17 -6.16 14.13
C HIS A 182 5.69 -6.71 12.79
N VAL A 183 5.70 -5.89 11.75
CA VAL A 183 6.28 -6.22 10.44
C VAL A 183 7.79 -6.32 10.56
N LYS A 184 8.41 -7.32 9.95
CA LYS A 184 9.86 -7.41 9.89
C LYS A 184 10.40 -6.36 8.91
N ILE A 185 11.07 -5.32 9.43
CA ILE A 185 11.70 -4.27 8.63
C ILE A 185 13.10 -4.76 8.19
N ILE A 186 13.42 -4.56 6.92
CA ILE A 186 14.70 -4.93 6.29
C ILE A 186 15.20 -3.69 5.54
N THR A 187 16.27 -3.09 6.05
CA THR A 187 16.86 -1.86 5.50
C THR A 187 18.12 -2.14 4.68
N ASP A 188 18.73 -3.30 4.88
CA ASP A 188 19.90 -3.74 4.13
C ASP A 188 19.55 -5.00 3.33
N LEU A 189 19.67 -4.91 2.00
CA LEU A 189 19.45 -6.02 1.09
C LEU A 189 20.74 -6.82 0.94
N ASP A 190 21.05 -7.66 1.91
CA ASP A 190 21.95 -8.77 1.66
C ASP A 190 21.24 -9.80 0.79
N LEU A 191 21.62 -9.84 -0.48
CA LEU A 191 21.01 -10.73 -1.48
C LEU A 191 21.25 -12.21 -1.16
N GLU A 192 22.23 -12.55 -0.33
CA GLU A 192 22.51 -13.92 0.09
C GLU A 192 21.61 -14.35 1.27
N GLU A 193 21.34 -13.42 2.22
CA GLU A 193 20.49 -13.71 3.39
C GLU A 193 19.01 -13.42 3.15
N ASN A 194 18.67 -12.50 2.26
CA ASN A 194 17.30 -12.01 2.05
C ASN A 194 16.68 -12.49 0.73
N ALA A 195 17.32 -13.37 0.00
CA ALA A 195 16.71 -14.00 -1.18
C ALA A 195 15.43 -14.77 -0.78
N VAL A 196 14.33 -14.47 -1.46
CA VAL A 196 13.01 -15.08 -1.22
C VAL A 196 12.87 -16.34 -2.09
#